data_a5461190db8300efa053901a21b494b0
#
_entry.id   a5461190db8300efa053901a21b494b0
#
_cell.length_a   1.000
_cell.length_b   1.000
_cell.length_c   1.000
_cell.angle_alpha   90.00
_cell.angle_beta   90.00
_cell.angle_gamma   90.00
#
_symmetry.space_group_name_H-M   'P 1'
#
loop_
_entity.id
_entity.type
_entity.pdbx_description
1 polymer ?
#
loop_
_entity_poly.entity_id
_entity_poly.type
_entity_poly.pdbx_seq_one_letter_code
_entity_poly.pdbx_strand_id
1 'polypeptide(L)'
;AFEIFLEERNRVELFADVLPALERLAARYPLVALTNGNADLVRIGLDHLFVEKISARDVGAPKPDPRMFEVACARLGLRPAEVLHVGDDVERDVRAALSAGLEAAWVVRPEIHPEPGPPPEGTRYVVRELLELAAALAP
;
A
#
# COMPACT_ATOMS: atom_id res chain seq x y z
N ALA A 1 -1.37 7.09 -9.98
CA ALA A 1 -0.28 6.29 -9.45
C ALA A 1 -0.71 5.52 -8.22
N PHE A 2 -0.05 4.41 -7.93
CA PHE A 2 -0.48 3.49 -6.90
C PHE A 2 0.68 3.06 -6.04
N GLU A 3 0.56 3.26 -4.73
CA GLU A 3 1.51 2.74 -3.76
C GLU A 3 0.85 1.62 -3.00
N ILE A 4 1.52 0.48 -2.89
CA ILE A 4 1.03 -0.62 -2.09
C ILE A 4 2.07 -0.97 -1.04
N PHE A 5 1.65 -0.91 0.22
CA PHE A 5 2.43 -1.36 1.33
C PHE A 5 2.20 -2.85 1.51
N LEU A 6 3.28 -3.62 1.48
CA LEU A 6 3.22 -5.03 1.80
C LEU A 6 3.74 -5.20 3.22
N GLU A 7 2.87 -5.63 4.09
CA GLU A 7 3.21 -5.95 5.46
C GLU A 7 4.29 -7.01 5.44
N GLU A 8 5.24 -6.84 6.30
CA GLU A 8 6.41 -7.66 6.31
C GLU A 8 6.17 -9.15 6.37
N ARG A 9 7.21 -9.90 6.20
CA ARG A 9 7.30 -11.31 6.43
C ARG A 9 6.40 -12.17 5.64
N ASN A 10 6.45 -12.34 4.46
CA ASN A 10 5.77 -13.43 3.77
C ASN A 10 4.27 -13.59 4.06
N ARG A 11 3.65 -12.64 4.77
CA ARG A 11 2.22 -12.69 5.05
C ARG A 11 1.40 -12.62 3.78
N VAL A 12 1.96 -12.05 2.74
CA VAL A 12 1.33 -11.95 1.43
C VAL A 12 0.89 -13.32 0.94
N GLU A 13 1.61 -14.37 1.29
CA GLU A 13 1.28 -15.72 0.89
C GLU A 13 -0.02 -16.23 1.50
N LEU A 14 -0.44 -15.62 2.60
CA LEU A 14 -1.67 -16.02 3.28
C LEU A 14 -2.92 -15.42 2.64
N PHE A 15 -2.76 -14.47 1.75
CA PHE A 15 -3.89 -13.77 1.15
C PHE A 15 -3.94 -14.06 -0.34
N ALA A 16 -4.75 -15.03 -0.73
CA ALA A 16 -4.86 -15.49 -2.10
C ALA A 16 -5.30 -14.42 -3.09
N ASP A 17 -5.86 -13.32 -2.58
CA ASP A 17 -6.31 -12.21 -3.41
C ASP A 17 -5.18 -11.30 -3.89
N VAL A 18 -3.99 -11.38 -3.26
CA VAL A 18 -2.95 -10.38 -3.47
C VAL A 18 -2.39 -10.40 -4.89
N LEU A 19 -1.93 -11.54 -5.36
CA LEU A 19 -1.30 -11.61 -6.68
C LEU A 19 -2.24 -11.21 -7.82
N PRO A 20 -3.45 -11.80 -7.93
CA PRO A 20 -4.34 -11.40 -9.02
C PRO A 20 -4.77 -9.93 -8.93
N ALA A 21 -4.95 -9.40 -7.73
CA ALA A 21 -5.30 -7.99 -7.56
C ALA A 21 -4.16 -7.09 -8.02
N LEU A 22 -2.93 -7.39 -7.64
CA LEU A 22 -1.77 -6.60 -8.03
C LEU A 22 -1.54 -6.65 -9.55
N GLU A 23 -1.76 -7.79 -10.16
CA GLU A 23 -1.63 -7.92 -11.61
C GLU A 23 -2.63 -7.03 -12.34
N ARG A 24 -3.87 -7.00 -11.87
CA ARG A 24 -4.90 -6.12 -12.46
C ARG A 24 -4.55 -4.65 -12.29
N LEU A 25 -4.09 -4.28 -11.11
CA LEU A 25 -3.73 -2.89 -10.84
C LEU A 25 -2.48 -2.47 -11.62
N ALA A 26 -1.49 -3.33 -11.71
CA ALA A 26 -0.26 -3.05 -12.44
C ALA A 26 -0.50 -2.83 -13.93
N ALA A 27 -1.55 -3.44 -14.47
CA ALA A 27 -1.91 -3.26 -15.88
C ALA A 27 -2.41 -1.84 -16.17
N ARG A 28 -2.83 -1.08 -15.15
CA ARG A 28 -3.40 0.25 -15.33
C ARG A 28 -2.64 1.35 -14.62
N TYR A 29 -1.91 1.03 -13.57
CA TYR A 29 -1.24 2.03 -12.73
C TYR A 29 0.20 1.62 -12.45
N PRO A 30 1.12 2.57 -12.33
CA PRO A 30 2.44 2.26 -11.80
C PRO A 30 2.30 1.95 -10.30
N LEU A 31 2.86 0.82 -9.88
CA LEU A 31 2.81 0.40 -8.49
C LEU A 31 4.15 0.65 -7.82
N VAL A 32 4.11 1.17 -6.60
CA VAL A 32 5.29 1.37 -5.76
C VAL A 32 5.09 0.62 -4.46
N ALA A 33 6.07 -0.16 -4.06
CA ALA A 33 6.02 -0.86 -2.78
C ALA A 33 6.75 -0.04 -1.72
N LEU A 34 6.07 0.23 -0.61
CA LEU A 34 6.65 0.87 0.56
C LEU A 34 6.63 -0.12 1.72
N THR A 35 7.78 -0.38 2.32
CA THR A 35 7.85 -1.35 3.40
C THR A 35 8.66 -0.83 4.57
N ASN A 36 8.14 -1.04 5.80
CA ASN A 36 8.87 -0.76 7.02
C ASN A 36 9.82 -1.91 7.37
N GLY A 37 9.52 -3.10 6.87
CA GLY A 37 10.27 -4.30 7.20
C GLY A 37 11.19 -4.76 6.10
N ASN A 38 11.56 -6.03 6.16
CA ASN A 38 12.48 -6.67 5.24
C ASN A 38 11.76 -7.59 4.25
N ALA A 39 10.61 -7.16 3.75
CA ALA A 39 9.87 -7.96 2.79
C ALA A 39 10.71 -8.14 1.53
N ASP A 40 10.96 -9.38 1.16
CA ASP A 40 11.71 -9.70 -0.04
C ASP A 40 10.72 -9.99 -1.17
N LEU A 41 10.46 -8.97 -1.98
CA LEU A 41 9.47 -9.08 -3.06
C LEU A 41 9.89 -10.06 -4.16
N VAL A 42 11.19 -10.19 -4.38
CA VAL A 42 11.70 -11.16 -5.35
C VAL A 42 11.36 -12.58 -4.87
N ARG A 43 11.61 -12.83 -3.60
CA ARG A 43 11.40 -14.14 -3.01
C ARG A 43 9.94 -14.57 -3.04
N ILE A 44 9.03 -13.63 -2.83
CA ILE A 44 7.59 -13.95 -2.86
C ILE A 44 6.97 -13.79 -4.24
N GLY A 45 7.76 -13.47 -5.26
CA GLY A 45 7.31 -13.44 -6.64
C GLY A 45 6.55 -12.20 -7.07
N LEU A 46 6.65 -11.10 -6.33
CA LEU A 46 5.91 -9.87 -6.62
C LEU A 46 6.77 -8.74 -7.18
N ASP A 47 8.09 -8.92 -7.17
CA ASP A 47 9.02 -7.86 -7.55
C ASP A 47 8.71 -7.23 -8.91
N HIS A 48 8.38 -8.03 -9.90
CA HIS A 48 8.16 -7.56 -11.27
C HIS A 48 6.92 -6.67 -11.43
N LEU A 49 6.06 -6.62 -10.44
CA LEU A 49 4.83 -5.83 -10.51
C LEU A 49 5.04 -4.38 -10.09
N PHE A 50 6.17 -4.06 -9.46
CA PHE A 50 6.43 -2.73 -8.93
C PHE A 50 7.47 -1.98 -9.74
N VAL A 51 7.18 -0.72 -10.08
CA VAL A 51 8.14 0.14 -10.79
C VAL A 51 9.21 0.68 -9.85
N GLU A 52 8.89 0.80 -8.55
CA GLU A 52 9.83 1.23 -7.52
C GLU A 52 9.56 0.45 -6.24
N LYS A 53 10.62 0.23 -5.47
CA LYS A 53 10.54 -0.41 -4.15
C LYS A 53 11.33 0.44 -3.18
N ILE A 54 10.67 0.91 -2.13
CA ILE A 54 11.26 1.82 -1.16
C ILE A 54 11.09 1.22 0.23
N SER A 55 12.19 1.10 0.95
CA SER A 55 12.15 0.58 2.31
C SER A 55 12.47 1.69 3.31
N ALA A 56 12.11 1.46 4.57
CA ALA A 56 12.46 2.38 5.64
C ALA A 56 13.97 2.55 5.75
N ARG A 57 14.73 1.49 5.46
CA ARG A 57 16.19 1.55 5.47
C ARG A 57 16.71 2.51 4.41
N ASP A 58 16.12 2.49 3.20
CA ASP A 58 16.56 3.35 2.10
C ASP A 58 16.32 4.82 2.41
N VAL A 59 15.23 5.12 3.09
CA VAL A 59 14.82 6.50 3.38
C VAL A 59 15.38 7.00 4.72
N GLY A 60 15.64 6.07 5.62
CA GLY A 60 16.13 6.42 6.95
C GLY A 60 15.04 6.68 7.98
N ALA A 61 13.78 6.41 7.64
CA ALA A 61 12.68 6.60 8.55
C ALA A 61 11.50 5.70 8.17
N PRO A 62 10.96 4.94 9.14
CA PRO A 62 9.79 4.10 8.88
C PRO A 62 8.50 4.90 8.94
N LYS A 63 7.45 4.38 8.31
CA LYS A 63 6.10 4.93 8.53
C LYS A 63 5.77 4.81 10.03
N PRO A 64 5.07 5.75 10.61
CA PRO A 64 4.27 6.81 9.98
C PRO A 64 5.02 8.10 9.63
N ASP A 65 6.35 8.11 9.68
CA ASP A 65 7.11 9.27 9.23
C ASP A 65 6.80 9.53 7.75
N PRO A 66 6.54 10.77 7.34
CA PRO A 66 6.12 11.06 5.97
C PRO A 66 7.19 10.89 4.89
N ARG A 67 8.44 10.69 5.26
CA ARG A 67 9.54 10.65 4.27
C ARG A 67 9.37 9.60 3.19
N MET A 68 8.87 8.41 3.54
CA MET A 68 8.67 7.37 2.53
C MET A 68 7.65 7.81 1.48
N PHE A 69 6.59 8.47 1.92
CA PHE A 69 5.57 8.99 0.99
C PHE A 69 6.15 10.12 0.13
N GLU A 70 6.94 10.99 0.72
CA GLU A 70 7.56 12.09 0.00
C GLU A 70 8.53 11.58 -1.07
N VAL A 71 9.35 10.60 -0.72
CA VAL A 71 10.28 10.00 -1.68
C VAL A 71 9.53 9.31 -2.82
N ALA A 72 8.47 8.57 -2.50
CA ALA A 72 7.68 7.89 -3.51
C ALA A 72 7.04 8.87 -4.49
N CYS A 73 6.45 9.93 -3.97
CA CYS A 73 5.84 10.96 -4.83
C CYS A 73 6.88 11.63 -5.72
N ALA A 74 8.05 11.93 -5.17
CA ALA A 74 9.14 12.54 -5.93
C ALA A 74 9.61 11.64 -7.06
N ARG A 75 9.77 10.33 -6.79
CA ARG A 75 10.20 9.38 -7.81
C ARG A 75 9.18 9.17 -8.90
N LEU A 76 7.90 9.25 -8.57
CA LEU A 76 6.83 9.13 -9.56
C LEU A 76 6.59 10.44 -10.31
N GLY A 77 7.12 11.55 -9.81
CA GLY A 77 6.86 12.87 -10.39
C GLY A 77 5.41 13.32 -10.21
N LEU A 78 4.79 12.92 -9.11
CA LEU A 78 3.38 13.20 -8.85
C LEU A 78 3.21 13.99 -7.55
N ARG A 79 2.10 14.73 -7.50
CA ARG A 79 1.70 15.42 -6.27
C ARG A 79 1.06 14.38 -5.33
N PRO A 80 1.16 14.59 -4.00
CA PRO A 80 0.53 13.66 -3.07
C PRO A 80 -0.94 13.36 -3.36
N ALA A 81 -1.72 14.36 -3.75
CA ALA A 81 -3.13 14.18 -4.04
C ALA A 81 -3.40 13.24 -5.24
N GLU A 82 -2.39 12.97 -6.04
CA GLU A 82 -2.50 12.09 -7.21
C GLU A 82 -2.13 10.65 -6.89
N VAL A 83 -1.78 10.36 -5.64
CA VAL A 83 -1.27 9.04 -5.24
C VAL A 83 -2.22 8.42 -4.21
N LEU A 84 -2.54 7.16 -4.40
CA LEU A 84 -3.35 6.39 -3.46
C LEU A 84 -2.43 5.41 -2.73
N HIS A 85 -2.37 5.52 -1.41
CA HIS A 85 -1.63 4.57 -0.59
C HIS A 85 -2.59 3.50 -0.06
N VAL A 86 -2.21 2.25 -0.19
CA VAL A 86 -3.01 1.11 0.20
C VAL A 86 -2.30 0.34 1.30
N GLY A 87 -2.95 0.13 2.41
CA GLY A 87 -2.35 -0.61 3.50
C GLY A 87 -3.38 -1.12 4.50
N ASP A 88 -2.91 -1.91 5.44
CA ASP A 88 -3.78 -2.54 6.44
C ASP A 88 -3.65 -1.93 7.83
N ASP A 89 -2.61 -1.18 8.11
CA ASP A 89 -2.39 -0.56 9.41
C ASP A 89 -2.95 0.86 9.44
N VAL A 90 -3.89 1.11 10.36
CA VAL A 90 -4.56 2.40 10.44
C VAL A 90 -3.58 3.54 10.70
N GLU A 91 -2.65 3.37 11.63
CA GLU A 91 -1.73 4.46 11.98
C GLU A 91 -0.59 4.62 10.98
N ARG A 92 0.06 3.52 10.62
CA ARG A 92 1.24 3.55 9.75
C ARG A 92 0.91 3.79 8.29
N ASP A 93 -0.26 3.36 7.85
CA ASP A 93 -0.64 3.47 6.45
C ASP A 93 -1.71 4.52 6.23
N VAL A 94 -2.88 4.34 6.83
CA VAL A 94 -4.03 5.18 6.50
C VAL A 94 -3.86 6.61 7.02
N ARG A 95 -3.68 6.77 8.33
CA ARG A 95 -3.52 8.10 8.91
C ARG A 95 -2.26 8.79 8.42
N ALA A 96 -1.17 8.04 8.30
CA ALA A 96 0.10 8.59 7.83
C ALA A 96 0.00 9.10 6.40
N ALA A 97 -0.65 8.35 5.50
CA ALA A 97 -0.84 8.79 4.12
C ALA A 97 -1.72 10.03 4.04
N LEU A 98 -2.82 10.04 4.78
CA LEU A 98 -3.71 11.21 4.80
C LEU A 98 -2.98 12.45 5.32
N SER A 99 -2.17 12.29 6.37
CA SER A 99 -1.39 13.40 6.92
C SER A 99 -0.35 13.92 5.93
N ALA A 100 0.15 13.06 5.06
CA ALA A 100 1.11 13.46 4.03
C ALA A 100 0.45 14.04 2.78
N GLY A 101 -0.88 14.10 2.76
CA GLY A 101 -1.62 14.66 1.65
C GLY A 101 -2.00 13.66 0.56
N LEU A 102 -1.73 12.38 0.76
CA LEU A 102 -2.12 11.33 -0.18
C LEU A 102 -3.57 10.94 0.06
N GLU A 103 -4.14 10.23 -0.91
CA GLU A 103 -5.38 9.51 -0.70
C GLU A 103 -5.05 8.17 -0.05
N ALA A 104 -5.98 7.57 0.65
CA ALA A 104 -5.74 6.33 1.35
C ALA A 104 -6.85 5.32 1.14
N ALA A 105 -6.46 4.05 1.03
CA ALA A 105 -7.36 2.92 1.01
C ALA A 105 -6.97 1.98 2.15
N TRP A 106 -7.94 1.56 2.92
CA TRP A 106 -7.71 0.66 4.06
C TRP A 106 -8.17 -0.75 3.70
N VAL A 107 -7.25 -1.70 3.79
CA VAL A 107 -7.56 -3.11 3.59
C VAL A 107 -7.76 -3.72 4.97
N VAL A 108 -9.01 -4.00 5.32
CA VAL A 108 -9.37 -4.55 6.62
C VAL A 108 -9.31 -6.06 6.53
N ARG A 109 -8.31 -6.66 7.16
CA ARG A 109 -8.14 -8.12 7.19
C ARG A 109 -8.72 -8.67 8.49
N PRO A 110 -9.85 -9.39 8.45
CA PRO A 110 -10.45 -9.93 9.68
C PRO A 110 -9.48 -10.82 10.48
N GLU A 111 -8.58 -11.51 9.79
CA GLU A 111 -7.59 -12.38 10.40
C GLU A 111 -6.57 -11.61 11.25
N ILE A 112 -6.32 -10.36 10.90
CA ILE A 112 -5.35 -9.50 11.57
C ILE A 112 -6.07 -8.50 12.48
N HIS A 113 -7.25 -8.06 12.06
CA HIS A 113 -8.02 -7.02 12.75
C HIS A 113 -9.42 -7.55 13.11
N PRO A 114 -9.54 -8.37 14.16
CA PRO A 114 -10.86 -8.90 14.54
C PRO A 114 -11.84 -7.82 14.98
N GLU A 115 -11.33 -6.70 15.50
CA GLU A 115 -12.16 -5.56 15.90
C GLU A 115 -11.55 -4.29 15.32
N PRO A 116 -11.71 -4.06 14.00
CA PRO A 116 -10.99 -2.98 13.33
C PRO A 116 -11.42 -1.56 13.69
N GLY A 117 -12.64 -1.39 14.19
CA GLY A 117 -13.16 -0.07 14.46
C GLY A 117 -13.50 0.71 13.20
N PRO A 118 -13.90 1.98 13.35
CA PRO A 118 -14.27 2.80 12.20
C PRO A 118 -13.03 3.27 11.43
N PRO A 119 -13.15 3.50 10.11
CA PRO A 119 -12.02 4.03 9.33
C PRO A 119 -11.75 5.49 9.71
N PRO A 120 -10.51 5.95 9.59
CA PRO A 120 -10.19 7.36 9.77
C PRO A 120 -10.98 8.24 8.81
N GLU A 121 -11.32 9.44 9.26
CA GLU A 121 -11.99 10.41 8.41
C GLU A 121 -11.11 10.73 7.20
N GLY A 122 -11.72 10.74 6.02
CA GLY A 122 -11.00 11.01 4.78
C GLY A 122 -10.52 9.77 4.04
N THR A 123 -10.68 8.58 4.63
CA THR A 123 -10.32 7.33 3.97
C THR A 123 -11.20 7.15 2.72
N ARG A 124 -10.57 6.99 1.56
CA ARG A 124 -11.30 6.94 0.30
C ARG A 124 -11.95 5.59 0.02
N TYR A 125 -11.23 4.51 0.33
CA TYR A 125 -11.74 3.16 0.13
C TYR A 125 -11.52 2.34 1.38
N VAL A 126 -12.49 1.51 1.72
CA VAL A 126 -12.38 0.53 2.80
C VAL A 126 -12.80 -0.79 2.20
N VAL A 127 -11.87 -1.72 2.10
CA VAL A 127 -12.12 -3.02 1.47
C VAL A 127 -11.63 -4.13 2.38
N ARG A 128 -12.15 -5.32 2.18
CA ARG A 128 -11.73 -6.49 2.96
C ARG A 128 -10.64 -7.28 2.28
N GLU A 129 -10.50 -7.10 0.97
CA GLU A 129 -9.42 -7.75 0.22
C GLU A 129 -9.07 -6.88 -0.97
N LEU A 130 -7.86 -7.10 -1.49
CA LEU A 130 -7.36 -6.29 -2.60
C LEU A 130 -8.14 -6.47 -3.89
N LEU A 131 -8.77 -7.62 -4.11
CA LEU A 131 -9.59 -7.81 -5.31
C LEU A 131 -10.78 -6.87 -5.35
N GLU A 132 -11.36 -6.51 -4.19
CA GLU A 132 -12.41 -5.49 -4.15
C GLU A 132 -11.89 -4.15 -4.66
N LEU A 133 -10.69 -3.78 -4.24
CA LEU A 133 -10.07 -2.54 -4.66
C LEU A 133 -9.74 -2.57 -6.15
N ALA A 134 -9.21 -3.68 -6.63
CA ALA A 134 -8.90 -3.84 -8.04
C ALA A 134 -10.17 -3.74 -8.90
N ALA A 135 -11.29 -4.29 -8.42
CA ALA A 135 -12.56 -4.19 -9.13
C ALA A 135 -13.05 -2.74 -9.22
N ALA A 136 -12.78 -1.93 -8.20
CA ALA A 136 -13.19 -0.52 -8.20
C ALA A 136 -12.31 0.34 -9.09
N LEU A 137 -11.00 0.07 -9.14
CA LEU A 137 -10.01 0.91 -9.82
C LEU A 137 -9.60 0.40 -11.20
N ALA A 138 -9.70 -0.89 -11.44
CA ALA A 138 -9.31 -1.53 -12.70
C ALA A 138 -10.36 -2.58 -13.08
N PRO A 139 -11.59 -2.15 -13.36
CA PRO A 139 -12.70 -3.06 -13.66
C PRO A 139 -12.51 -3.84 -14.96
#